data_8090790af18232223adf7fc0f8cc7e28
#
_entry.id   8090790af18232223adf7fc0f8cc7e28
#
_cell.length_a   1.000
_cell.length_b   1.000
_cell.length_c   1.000
_cell.angle_alpha   90.00
_cell.angle_beta   90.00
_cell.angle_gamma   90.00
#
_symmetry.space_group_name_H-M   'P 1'
#
loop_
_entity.id
_entity.type
_entity.pdbx_description
1 polymer ?
#
loop_
_entity_poly.entity_id
_entity_poly.type
_entity_poly.pdbx_seq_one_letter_code
_entity_poly.pdbx_strand_id
1 'polypeptide(L)'
;MNNFAIQSFRTFVDGAFKPATVLVEDGKISAILDVEASPSTAEFYSLGDKMLIPGLTDTHVHINEPGRTEWEGFLTATQAAAAGGITALVDMPLNCTPVTTSASAFKQKLNALEGKLWVDCGFWGGFVPDSLPELDKLLEAGVLGIKSFTIHSGIDDFPMVRREDLRAAIEVISKHDVPYLIHAELDSDEPGEGDSQPVIGESYRSFLESRPKKWENDAIDMMIELAHEARERGEKIKVHIVHLSSAEAIPAIVRAR
;
A
#
# COMPACT_ATOMS: atom_id res chain seq x y z
N MET A 1 -23.33 10.02 16.30
CA MET A 1 -21.89 10.25 16.59
C MET A 1 -21.82 11.48 17.48
N ASN A 2 -20.90 11.52 18.45
CA ASN A 2 -20.79 12.68 19.34
C ASN A 2 -20.12 13.84 18.60
N ASN A 3 -20.68 15.03 18.74
CA ASN A 3 -20.04 16.26 18.27
C ASN A 3 -19.03 16.70 19.33
N PHE A 4 -17.82 17.07 18.91
CA PHE A 4 -16.76 17.51 19.83
C PHE A 4 -15.85 18.55 19.17
N ALA A 5 -15.06 19.23 20.00
CA ALA A 5 -14.03 20.14 19.53
C ALA A 5 -12.67 19.78 20.15
N ILE A 6 -11.61 19.91 19.37
CA ILE A 6 -10.23 19.70 19.81
C ILE A 6 -9.45 20.99 19.61
N GLN A 7 -8.91 21.54 20.69
CA GLN A 7 -8.07 22.73 20.70
C GLN A 7 -6.58 22.33 20.83
N SER A 8 -5.73 22.95 20.04
CA SER A 8 -4.27 22.87 20.22
C SER A 8 -3.59 24.16 19.79
N PHE A 9 -2.51 24.53 20.48
CA PHE A 9 -1.62 25.61 20.04
C PHE A 9 -0.73 25.22 18.86
N ARG A 10 -0.74 23.94 18.48
CA ARG A 10 0.06 23.37 17.38
C ARG A 10 -0.78 22.45 16.50
N THR A 11 -1.82 22.99 15.86
CA THR A 11 -2.67 22.29 14.88
C THR A 11 -2.07 22.43 13.50
N PHE A 12 -1.87 21.31 12.78
CA PHE A 12 -1.41 21.31 11.40
C PHE A 12 -2.56 21.64 10.44
N VAL A 13 -2.50 22.82 9.84
CA VAL A 13 -3.51 23.34 8.92
C VAL A 13 -2.82 24.07 7.77
N ASP A 14 -3.22 23.79 6.53
CA ASP A 14 -2.70 24.42 5.31
C ASP A 14 -1.16 24.38 5.20
N GLY A 15 -0.57 23.24 5.55
CA GLY A 15 0.88 23.04 5.46
C GLY A 15 1.72 23.63 6.60
N ALA A 16 1.09 24.21 7.64
CA ALA A 16 1.80 24.81 8.74
C ALA A 16 1.15 24.48 10.10
N PHE A 17 1.95 24.55 11.17
CA PHE A 17 1.43 24.48 12.53
C PHE A 17 0.98 25.86 12.99
N LYS A 18 -0.28 25.98 13.43
CA LYS A 18 -0.86 27.20 14.02
C LYS A 18 -1.81 26.88 15.17
N PRO A 19 -2.04 27.80 16.11
CA PRO A 19 -3.08 27.64 17.12
C PRO A 19 -4.45 27.58 16.46
N ALA A 20 -5.24 26.55 16.79
CA ALA A 20 -6.59 26.40 16.25
C ALA A 20 -7.47 25.48 17.11
N THR A 21 -8.79 25.62 16.95
CA THR A 21 -9.81 24.69 17.45
C THR A 21 -10.49 24.01 16.27
N VAL A 22 -10.39 22.68 16.21
CA VAL A 22 -11.02 21.82 15.20
C VAL A 22 -12.38 21.37 15.71
N LEU A 23 -13.45 21.72 15.00
CA LEU A 23 -14.81 21.27 15.28
C LEU A 23 -15.14 20.03 14.47
N VAL A 24 -15.62 18.98 15.14
CA VAL A 24 -16.06 17.72 14.51
C VAL A 24 -17.55 17.53 14.77
N GLU A 25 -18.31 17.39 13.69
CA GLU A 25 -19.75 17.13 13.70
C GLU A 25 -20.06 15.98 12.75
N ASP A 26 -20.86 15.04 13.23
CA ASP A 26 -21.25 13.84 12.47
C ASP A 26 -20.06 13.05 11.87
N GLY A 27 -18.93 13.01 12.63
CA GLY A 27 -17.72 12.29 12.22
C GLY A 27 -16.87 13.00 11.16
N LYS A 28 -17.16 14.29 10.88
CA LYS A 28 -16.41 15.10 9.90
C LYS A 28 -15.89 16.38 10.54
N ILE A 29 -14.75 16.86 10.09
CA ILE A 29 -14.27 18.20 10.42
C ILE A 29 -15.23 19.20 9.74
N SER A 30 -16.04 19.89 10.55
CA SER A 30 -17.01 20.87 10.07
C SER A 30 -16.43 22.29 9.99
N ALA A 31 -15.47 22.60 10.88
CA ALA A 31 -14.79 23.89 10.88
C ALA A 31 -13.42 23.83 11.54
N ILE A 32 -12.55 24.76 11.14
CA ILE A 32 -11.28 25.09 11.84
C ILE A 32 -11.44 26.54 12.30
N LEU A 33 -11.50 26.72 13.60
CA LEU A 33 -11.80 27.98 14.26
C LEU A 33 -10.55 28.57 14.90
N ASP A 34 -10.62 29.83 15.31
CA ASP A 34 -9.61 30.44 16.16
C ASP A 34 -9.40 29.61 17.45
N VAL A 35 -8.19 29.59 17.97
CA VAL A 35 -7.85 28.82 19.18
C VAL A 35 -8.67 29.27 20.39
N GLU A 36 -9.05 30.54 20.46
CA GLU A 36 -9.87 31.09 21.55
C GLU A 36 -11.35 30.80 21.38
N ALA A 37 -11.78 30.24 20.26
CA ALA A 37 -13.16 29.89 20.03
C ALA A 37 -13.62 28.79 21.01
N SER A 38 -14.78 29.03 21.60
CA SER A 38 -15.47 28.06 22.48
C SER A 38 -16.76 27.62 21.83
N PRO A 39 -16.70 26.65 20.89
CA PRO A 39 -17.90 26.17 20.22
C PRO A 39 -18.82 25.48 21.23
N SER A 40 -20.14 25.66 21.05
CA SER A 40 -21.16 25.01 21.89
C SER A 40 -21.31 23.54 21.50
N THR A 41 -20.33 22.73 21.84
CA THR A 41 -20.35 21.28 21.65
C THR A 41 -20.48 20.53 22.98
N ALA A 42 -20.94 19.28 22.94
CA ALA A 42 -21.10 18.48 24.15
C ALA A 42 -19.74 18.11 24.78
N GLU A 43 -18.69 17.98 23.97
CA GLU A 43 -17.35 17.58 24.42
C GLU A 43 -16.28 18.55 23.86
N PHE A 44 -15.35 18.94 24.73
CA PHE A 44 -14.23 19.82 24.38
C PHE A 44 -12.92 19.28 24.95
N TYR A 45 -11.95 19.09 24.05
CA TYR A 45 -10.63 18.55 24.40
C TYR A 45 -9.55 19.63 24.19
N SER A 46 -8.89 20.06 25.24
CA SER A 46 -7.72 20.95 25.13
C SER A 46 -6.44 20.14 25.22
N LEU A 47 -5.63 20.19 24.18
CA LEU A 47 -4.35 19.50 24.08
C LEU A 47 -3.15 20.36 24.50
N GLY A 48 -3.37 21.68 24.75
CA GLY A 48 -2.29 22.62 25.04
C GLY A 48 -1.26 22.65 23.90
N ASP A 49 0.03 22.42 24.22
CA ASP A 49 1.12 22.45 23.26
C ASP A 49 1.36 21.11 22.49
N LYS A 50 0.50 20.10 22.70
CA LYS A 50 0.60 18.87 21.91
C LYS A 50 0.25 19.13 20.46
N MET A 51 0.97 18.53 19.54
CA MET A 51 0.65 18.62 18.11
C MET A 51 -0.66 17.90 17.80
N LEU A 52 -1.56 18.60 17.08
CA LEU A 52 -2.74 18.02 16.47
C LEU A 52 -2.49 17.93 14.97
N ILE A 53 -2.48 16.72 14.45
CA ILE A 53 -2.29 16.41 13.01
C ILE A 53 -3.42 15.51 12.53
N PRO A 54 -3.72 15.46 11.22
CA PRO A 54 -4.56 14.39 10.66
C PRO A 54 -4.02 13.02 11.03
N GLY A 55 -4.91 12.05 11.19
CA GLY A 55 -4.50 10.66 11.37
C GLY A 55 -3.64 10.17 10.21
N LEU A 56 -2.66 9.32 10.50
CA LEU A 56 -1.78 8.77 9.48
C LEU A 56 -2.49 7.67 8.68
N THR A 57 -2.14 7.54 7.41
CA THR A 57 -2.57 6.43 6.56
C THR A 57 -1.36 5.58 6.23
N ASP A 58 -1.40 4.28 6.57
CA ASP A 58 -0.38 3.31 6.19
C ASP A 58 -0.90 2.45 5.03
N THR A 59 -0.34 2.65 3.85
CA THR A 59 -0.77 1.96 2.63
C THR A 59 0.03 0.70 2.32
N HIS A 60 0.92 0.25 3.23
CA HIS A 60 1.75 -0.92 3.01
C HIS A 60 1.84 -1.79 4.27
N VAL A 61 0.78 -2.50 4.57
CA VAL A 61 0.67 -3.38 5.75
C VAL A 61 0.42 -4.81 5.30
N HIS A 62 1.01 -5.77 6.01
CA HIS A 62 0.75 -7.19 5.81
C HIS A 62 -0.01 -7.76 7.00
N ILE A 63 -1.35 -7.90 6.84
CA ILE A 63 -2.21 -8.59 7.79
C ILE A 63 -2.46 -10.00 7.26
N ASN A 64 -1.99 -10.99 8.00
CA ASN A 64 -1.87 -12.37 7.52
C ASN A 64 -3.15 -13.18 7.70
N GLU A 65 -4.27 -12.54 7.90
CA GLU A 65 -5.59 -13.13 8.05
C GLU A 65 -6.41 -12.97 6.75
N PRO A 66 -7.10 -14.05 6.31
CA PRO A 66 -7.21 -15.38 6.91
C PRO A 66 -5.96 -16.27 6.72
N GLY A 67 -5.93 -17.37 7.45
CA GLY A 67 -5.02 -18.51 7.21
C GLY A 67 -3.69 -18.48 7.97
N ARG A 68 -3.17 -17.31 8.33
CA ARG A 68 -1.93 -17.14 9.13
C ARG A 68 -2.12 -16.07 10.21
N THR A 69 -3.28 -16.08 10.85
CA THR A 69 -3.69 -15.10 11.88
C THR A 69 -2.74 -15.07 13.09
N GLU A 70 -2.02 -16.16 13.34
CA GLU A 70 -1.01 -16.27 14.39
C GLU A 70 0.26 -15.42 14.11
N TRP A 71 0.50 -15.03 12.85
CA TRP A 71 1.57 -14.09 12.53
C TRP A 71 1.13 -12.65 12.84
N GLU A 72 -0.04 -12.25 12.33
CA GLU A 72 -0.72 -10.99 12.60
C GLU A 72 -2.15 -11.07 12.08
N GLY A 73 -3.12 -10.73 12.93
CA GLY A 73 -4.55 -10.69 12.58
C GLY A 73 -5.11 -9.27 12.52
N PHE A 74 -6.32 -9.11 11.96
CA PHE A 74 -6.97 -7.79 11.84
C PHE A 74 -7.18 -7.11 13.19
N LEU A 75 -7.54 -7.86 14.23
CA LEU A 75 -7.76 -7.28 15.54
C LEU A 75 -6.50 -6.63 16.10
N THR A 76 -5.40 -7.36 16.14
CA THR A 76 -4.13 -6.90 16.74
C THR A 76 -3.47 -5.83 15.89
N ALA A 77 -3.44 -6.00 14.56
CA ALA A 77 -2.88 -5.02 13.63
C ALA A 77 -3.61 -3.67 13.72
N THR A 78 -4.95 -3.67 13.72
CA THR A 78 -5.71 -2.41 13.76
C THR A 78 -5.71 -1.76 15.13
N GLN A 79 -5.59 -2.52 16.24
CA GLN A 79 -5.33 -1.98 17.57
C GLN A 79 -3.95 -1.30 17.65
N ALA A 80 -2.92 -1.95 17.13
CA ALA A 80 -1.58 -1.38 17.08
C ALA A 80 -1.53 -0.10 16.23
N ALA A 81 -2.21 -0.11 15.08
CA ALA A 81 -2.37 1.07 14.22
C ALA A 81 -3.03 2.23 14.96
N ALA A 82 -4.17 2.00 15.61
CA ALA A 82 -4.86 3.01 16.41
C ALA A 82 -3.96 3.58 17.53
N ALA A 83 -3.25 2.71 18.25
CA ALA A 83 -2.31 3.12 19.29
C ALA A 83 -1.13 3.95 18.75
N GLY A 84 -0.72 3.71 17.50
CA GLY A 84 0.33 4.45 16.79
C GLY A 84 -0.14 5.75 16.12
N GLY A 85 -1.43 6.07 16.15
CA GLY A 85 -1.99 7.26 15.50
C GLY A 85 -2.30 7.07 14.01
N ILE A 86 -2.30 5.83 13.54
CA ILE A 86 -2.74 5.47 12.20
C ILE A 86 -4.26 5.29 12.23
N THR A 87 -4.97 5.93 11.31
CA THR A 87 -6.44 5.91 11.25
C THR A 87 -6.98 5.16 10.04
N ALA A 88 -6.12 4.85 9.08
CA ALA A 88 -6.47 4.05 7.92
C ALA A 88 -5.28 3.16 7.51
N LEU A 89 -5.57 1.92 7.14
CA LEU A 89 -4.61 0.94 6.64
C LEU A 89 -4.99 0.51 5.23
N VAL A 90 -4.01 0.11 4.43
CA VAL A 90 -4.27 -0.67 3.20
C VAL A 90 -3.44 -1.94 3.24
N ASP A 91 -4.13 -3.07 3.39
CA ASP A 91 -3.51 -4.38 3.53
C ASP A 91 -3.07 -4.96 2.19
N MET A 92 -1.87 -5.56 2.18
CA MET A 92 -1.28 -6.20 1.02
C MET A 92 -1.95 -7.55 0.69
N PRO A 93 -1.91 -8.02 -0.57
CA PRO A 93 -2.66 -9.20 -1.01
C PRO A 93 -2.05 -10.53 -0.59
N LEU A 94 -0.86 -10.52 0.01
CA LEU A 94 -0.10 -11.74 0.31
C LEU A 94 0.21 -11.86 1.79
N ASN A 95 0.70 -13.03 2.14
CA ASN A 95 0.86 -13.73 3.40
C ASN A 95 -0.45 -14.27 3.99
N CYS A 96 -1.63 -13.76 3.65
CA CYS A 96 -2.88 -14.47 3.98
C CYS A 96 -3.07 -15.72 3.10
N THR A 97 -3.91 -16.66 3.51
CA THR A 97 -4.26 -17.86 2.76
C THR A 97 -5.79 -18.02 2.74
N PRO A 98 -6.41 -17.94 1.54
CA PRO A 98 -5.80 -17.73 0.24
C PRO A 98 -5.25 -16.30 0.06
N VAL A 99 -4.23 -16.15 -0.80
CA VAL A 99 -3.76 -14.82 -1.25
C VAL A 99 -4.85 -14.10 -2.03
N THR A 100 -4.90 -12.76 -1.98
CA THR A 100 -6.02 -11.97 -2.53
C THR A 100 -5.85 -11.75 -4.03
N THR A 101 -5.90 -12.83 -4.82
CA THR A 101 -5.72 -12.81 -6.29
C THR A 101 -7.02 -13.08 -7.06
N SER A 102 -8.15 -13.16 -6.36
CA SER A 102 -9.48 -13.32 -6.96
C SER A 102 -10.56 -12.64 -6.13
N ALA A 103 -11.71 -12.33 -6.74
CA ALA A 103 -12.87 -11.79 -6.02
C ALA A 103 -13.36 -12.73 -4.91
N SER A 104 -13.23 -14.05 -5.09
CA SER A 104 -13.58 -15.06 -4.08
C SER A 104 -12.65 -14.99 -2.87
N ALA A 105 -11.33 -14.91 -3.08
CA ALA A 105 -10.35 -14.75 -2.01
C ALA A 105 -10.54 -13.41 -1.28
N PHE A 106 -10.82 -12.33 -2.01
CA PHE A 106 -11.13 -11.04 -1.42
C PHE A 106 -12.36 -11.10 -0.51
N LYS A 107 -13.44 -11.76 -0.97
CA LYS A 107 -14.63 -11.97 -0.13
C LYS A 107 -14.34 -12.75 1.15
N GLN A 108 -13.48 -13.78 1.09
CA GLN A 108 -13.05 -14.52 2.29
C GLN A 108 -12.30 -13.60 3.26
N LYS A 109 -11.42 -12.73 2.77
CA LYS A 109 -10.71 -11.73 3.57
C LYS A 109 -11.70 -10.76 4.23
N LEU A 110 -12.68 -10.24 3.50
CA LEU A 110 -13.72 -9.36 4.05
C LEU A 110 -14.56 -10.04 5.13
N ASN A 111 -14.87 -11.31 4.98
CA ASN A 111 -15.57 -12.07 6.02
C ASN A 111 -14.70 -12.27 7.28
N ALA A 112 -13.39 -12.45 7.10
CA ALA A 112 -12.47 -12.68 8.22
C ALA A 112 -12.29 -11.45 9.13
N LEU A 113 -12.46 -10.24 8.61
CA LEU A 113 -12.29 -9.00 9.38
C LEU A 113 -13.54 -8.52 10.11
N GLU A 114 -14.70 -9.13 9.87
CA GLU A 114 -15.97 -8.66 10.42
C GLU A 114 -15.91 -8.52 11.95
N GLY A 115 -16.22 -7.33 12.46
CA GLY A 115 -16.22 -7.02 13.89
C GLY A 115 -14.83 -6.86 14.54
N LYS A 116 -13.73 -6.86 13.76
CA LYS A 116 -12.35 -6.83 14.29
C LYS A 116 -11.65 -5.49 14.13
N LEU A 117 -12.15 -4.60 13.27
CA LEU A 117 -11.44 -3.38 12.91
C LEU A 117 -11.56 -2.29 13.98
N TRP A 118 -10.43 -1.66 14.29
CA TRP A 118 -10.32 -0.47 15.14
C TRP A 118 -10.06 0.81 14.34
N VAL A 119 -9.60 0.66 13.11
CA VAL A 119 -9.37 1.74 12.15
C VAL A 119 -9.88 1.31 10.78
N ASP A 120 -10.04 2.24 9.85
CA ASP A 120 -10.45 1.92 8.49
C ASP A 120 -9.40 1.04 7.80
N CYS A 121 -9.86 0.06 7.01
CA CYS A 121 -8.99 -0.86 6.31
C CYS A 121 -9.42 -0.99 4.85
N GLY A 122 -8.53 -0.60 3.93
CA GLY A 122 -8.61 -0.89 2.51
C GLY A 122 -7.74 -2.09 2.13
N PHE A 123 -7.80 -2.49 0.86
CA PHE A 123 -7.12 -3.71 0.40
C PHE A 123 -6.52 -3.54 -0.98
N TRP A 124 -5.30 -4.01 -1.15
CA TRP A 124 -4.72 -4.27 -2.46
C TRP A 124 -5.11 -5.66 -2.94
N GLY A 125 -5.45 -5.78 -4.23
CA GLY A 125 -5.51 -7.07 -4.91
C GLY A 125 -4.12 -7.50 -5.36
N GLY A 126 -3.95 -8.79 -5.61
CA GLY A 126 -2.73 -9.37 -6.16
C GLY A 126 -2.92 -9.83 -7.59
N PHE A 127 -1.86 -9.73 -8.38
CA PHE A 127 -1.80 -10.38 -9.68
C PHE A 127 -0.58 -11.30 -9.74
N VAL A 128 -0.84 -12.54 -10.12
CA VAL A 128 0.12 -13.61 -10.39
C VAL A 128 -0.21 -14.25 -11.75
N PRO A 129 0.70 -14.96 -12.44
CA PRO A 129 0.48 -15.42 -13.82
C PRO A 129 -0.86 -16.11 -14.05
N ASP A 130 -1.25 -17.04 -13.18
CA ASP A 130 -2.49 -17.83 -13.33
C ASP A 130 -3.77 -17.06 -12.96
N SER A 131 -3.67 -15.86 -12.40
CA SER A 131 -4.83 -15.08 -11.94
C SER A 131 -5.36 -14.07 -12.96
N LEU A 132 -4.79 -13.98 -14.16
CA LEU A 132 -5.22 -13.06 -15.20
C LEU A 132 -6.73 -13.12 -15.51
N PRO A 133 -7.38 -14.31 -15.60
CA PRO A 133 -8.81 -14.41 -15.85
C PRO A 133 -9.70 -13.85 -14.72
N GLU A 134 -9.18 -13.71 -13.53
CA GLU A 134 -9.89 -13.21 -12.34
C GLU A 134 -9.62 -11.72 -12.05
N LEU A 135 -8.64 -11.12 -12.75
CA LEU A 135 -8.13 -9.79 -12.44
C LEU A 135 -9.21 -8.69 -12.56
N ASP A 136 -9.99 -8.72 -13.62
CA ASP A 136 -11.06 -7.75 -13.85
C ASP A 136 -12.14 -7.82 -12.76
N LYS A 137 -12.59 -9.03 -12.43
CA LYS A 137 -13.57 -9.26 -11.35
C LYS A 137 -13.04 -8.85 -9.97
N LEU A 138 -11.74 -9.03 -9.73
CA LEU A 138 -11.12 -8.61 -8.48
C LEU A 138 -11.12 -7.08 -8.37
N LEU A 139 -10.83 -6.37 -9.46
CA LEU A 139 -10.90 -4.91 -9.53
C LEU A 139 -12.33 -4.41 -9.35
N GLU A 140 -13.32 -5.04 -10.01
CA GLU A 140 -14.74 -4.73 -9.83
C GLU A 140 -15.24 -4.99 -8.39
N ALA A 141 -14.63 -5.94 -7.67
CA ALA A 141 -14.95 -6.23 -6.28
C ALA A 141 -14.51 -5.11 -5.31
N GLY A 142 -13.72 -4.13 -5.75
CA GLY A 142 -13.41 -2.91 -5.01
C GLY A 142 -12.06 -2.89 -4.30
N VAL A 143 -11.08 -3.69 -4.76
CA VAL A 143 -9.70 -3.50 -4.32
C VAL A 143 -9.16 -2.15 -4.83
N LEU A 144 -8.29 -1.52 -4.06
CA LEU A 144 -7.79 -0.17 -4.32
C LEU A 144 -6.72 -0.09 -5.43
N GLY A 145 -6.23 -1.23 -5.87
CA GLY A 145 -5.24 -1.41 -6.93
C GLY A 145 -4.65 -2.81 -6.87
N ILE A 146 -3.65 -3.06 -7.69
CA ILE A 146 -3.07 -4.40 -7.87
C ILE A 146 -1.59 -4.38 -7.50
N LYS A 147 -1.12 -5.43 -6.83
CA LYS A 147 0.27 -5.66 -6.46
C LYS A 147 0.82 -6.88 -7.18
N SER A 148 2.04 -6.78 -7.71
CA SER A 148 2.84 -7.92 -8.21
C SER A 148 4.29 -7.83 -7.76
N PHE A 149 5.00 -8.96 -7.91
CA PHE A 149 6.44 -9.10 -7.68
C PHE A 149 7.11 -9.52 -8.98
N THR A 150 8.23 -8.92 -9.32
CA THR A 150 9.06 -9.31 -10.46
C THR A 150 10.21 -10.24 -10.06
N ILE A 151 10.30 -10.56 -8.77
CA ILE A 151 11.18 -11.56 -8.16
C ILE A 151 10.34 -12.48 -7.26
N HIS A 152 10.89 -13.60 -6.81
CA HIS A 152 10.20 -14.51 -5.88
C HIS A 152 9.77 -13.76 -4.60
N SER A 153 8.48 -13.84 -4.27
CA SER A 153 7.88 -13.07 -3.17
C SER A 153 8.22 -13.58 -1.76
N GLY A 154 8.84 -14.75 -1.66
CA GLY A 154 9.11 -15.47 -0.41
C GLY A 154 8.05 -16.52 -0.06
N ILE A 155 6.92 -16.59 -0.80
CA ILE A 155 5.89 -17.62 -0.65
C ILE A 155 5.47 -18.18 -2.00
N ASP A 156 5.24 -19.49 -2.08
CA ASP A 156 4.86 -20.17 -3.32
C ASP A 156 3.45 -19.78 -3.80
N ASP A 157 2.56 -19.42 -2.89
CA ASP A 157 1.20 -19.00 -3.20
C ASP A 157 1.13 -17.67 -3.98
N PHE A 158 2.24 -16.92 -4.03
CA PHE A 158 2.32 -15.63 -4.73
C PHE A 158 3.55 -15.59 -5.65
N PRO A 159 3.53 -16.35 -6.76
CA PRO A 159 4.65 -16.42 -7.69
C PRO A 159 4.91 -15.07 -8.39
N MET A 160 6.18 -14.89 -8.81
CA MET A 160 6.57 -13.70 -9.55
C MET A 160 5.95 -13.67 -10.95
N VAL A 161 5.84 -12.45 -11.49
CA VAL A 161 5.38 -12.18 -12.85
C VAL A 161 6.55 -11.83 -13.77
N ARG A 162 6.42 -12.16 -15.04
CA ARG A 162 7.35 -11.81 -16.11
C ARG A 162 6.83 -10.63 -16.91
N ARG A 163 7.65 -10.10 -17.83
CA ARG A 163 7.32 -8.96 -18.69
C ARG A 163 6.00 -9.17 -19.45
N GLU A 164 5.76 -10.38 -19.94
CA GLU A 164 4.54 -10.71 -20.69
C GLU A 164 3.30 -10.67 -19.79
N ASP A 165 3.41 -11.18 -18.56
CA ASP A 165 2.34 -11.14 -17.58
C ASP A 165 2.00 -9.69 -17.19
N LEU A 166 3.03 -8.87 -16.95
CA LEU A 166 2.87 -7.45 -16.65
C LEU A 166 2.14 -6.71 -17.78
N ARG A 167 2.51 -6.98 -19.05
CA ARG A 167 1.85 -6.40 -20.22
C ARG A 167 0.38 -6.78 -20.27
N ALA A 168 0.07 -8.07 -20.08
CA ALA A 168 -1.32 -8.56 -20.05
C ALA A 168 -2.13 -7.97 -18.90
N ALA A 169 -1.52 -7.84 -17.71
CA ALA A 169 -2.16 -7.21 -16.55
C ALA A 169 -2.46 -5.73 -16.81
N ILE A 170 -1.52 -4.98 -17.42
CA ILE A 170 -1.69 -3.57 -17.75
C ILE A 170 -2.91 -3.35 -18.66
N GLU A 171 -3.14 -4.22 -19.66
CA GLU A 171 -4.31 -4.15 -20.55
C GLU A 171 -5.65 -4.25 -19.79
N VAL A 172 -5.67 -4.98 -18.67
CA VAL A 172 -6.86 -5.07 -17.82
C VAL A 172 -6.93 -3.90 -16.86
N ILE A 173 -5.84 -3.63 -16.11
CA ILE A 173 -5.79 -2.61 -15.05
C ILE A 173 -6.03 -1.20 -15.63
N SER A 174 -5.57 -0.92 -16.86
CA SER A 174 -5.74 0.38 -17.52
C SER A 174 -7.20 0.78 -17.77
N LYS A 175 -8.15 -0.18 -17.71
CA LYS A 175 -9.58 0.07 -17.80
C LYS A 175 -10.17 0.60 -16.48
N HIS A 176 -9.41 0.49 -15.40
CA HIS A 176 -9.78 0.92 -14.07
C HIS A 176 -8.87 2.07 -13.62
N ASP A 177 -9.40 3.03 -12.87
CA ASP A 177 -8.62 4.20 -12.40
C ASP A 177 -7.87 3.91 -11.09
N VAL A 178 -7.08 2.83 -11.07
CA VAL A 178 -6.34 2.35 -9.89
C VAL A 178 -4.83 2.23 -10.16
N PRO A 179 -3.97 2.27 -9.14
CA PRO A 179 -2.54 2.05 -9.30
C PRO A 179 -2.18 0.56 -9.46
N TYR A 180 -1.11 0.31 -10.21
CA TYR A 180 -0.41 -0.96 -10.27
C TYR A 180 0.88 -0.87 -9.45
N LEU A 181 0.96 -1.59 -8.35
CA LEU A 181 2.05 -1.59 -7.38
C LEU A 181 3.04 -2.71 -7.73
N ILE A 182 4.32 -2.38 -7.78
CA ILE A 182 5.37 -3.35 -8.16
C ILE A 182 6.44 -3.42 -7.08
N HIS A 183 6.69 -4.63 -6.56
CA HIS A 183 7.95 -4.98 -5.93
C HIS A 183 8.95 -5.23 -7.06
N ALA A 184 9.77 -4.23 -7.34
CA ALA A 184 10.59 -4.17 -8.54
C ALA A 184 12.00 -4.72 -8.23
N GLU A 185 12.26 -5.97 -8.62
CA GLU A 185 13.59 -6.57 -8.65
C GLU A 185 13.65 -7.61 -9.80
N LEU A 186 14.78 -7.69 -10.50
CA LEU A 186 15.10 -8.71 -11.49
C LEU A 186 16.39 -9.40 -11.09
N ASP A 187 16.33 -10.67 -10.74
CA ASP A 187 17.43 -11.44 -10.16
C ASP A 187 18.45 -12.00 -11.16
N SER A 188 18.15 -11.97 -12.47
CA SER A 188 19.10 -12.35 -13.52
C SER A 188 18.63 -11.92 -14.90
N ASP A 189 19.60 -11.79 -15.82
CA ASP A 189 19.36 -11.46 -17.23
C ASP A 189 18.91 -12.68 -18.08
N GLU A 190 18.97 -13.92 -17.53
CA GLU A 190 18.62 -15.15 -18.26
C GLU A 190 17.84 -16.15 -17.39
N PRO A 191 16.76 -16.75 -17.93
CA PRO A 191 16.07 -17.86 -17.24
C PRO A 191 16.95 -19.11 -17.31
N GLY A 192 17.54 -19.51 -16.20
CA GLY A 192 18.22 -20.79 -16.08
C GLY A 192 19.59 -20.78 -15.41
N GLU A 193 20.21 -19.65 -15.12
CA GLU A 193 21.51 -19.60 -14.44
C GLU A 193 21.45 -19.14 -12.96
N GLY A 194 20.27 -18.88 -12.40
CA GLY A 194 20.08 -18.22 -11.11
C GLY A 194 19.48 -19.04 -9.97
N ASP A 195 19.58 -20.38 -9.99
CA ASP A 195 19.12 -21.23 -8.86
C ASP A 195 20.08 -21.22 -7.65
N SER A 196 21.21 -20.54 -7.74
CA SER A 196 22.06 -20.31 -6.58
C SER A 196 21.66 -19.00 -5.89
N GLN A 197 20.75 -19.07 -4.93
CA GLN A 197 20.57 -18.01 -3.94
C GLN A 197 21.98 -17.64 -3.44
N PRO A 198 22.36 -16.36 -3.53
CA PRO A 198 23.67 -15.96 -3.02
C PRO A 198 23.77 -16.37 -1.56
N VAL A 199 24.87 -17.03 -1.19
CA VAL A 199 25.10 -17.45 0.20
C VAL A 199 25.21 -16.17 1.05
N ILE A 200 24.15 -15.85 1.78
CA ILE A 200 24.13 -14.72 2.70
C ILE A 200 24.96 -15.14 3.92
N GLY A 201 26.14 -14.54 4.08
CA GLY A 201 26.93 -14.67 5.30
C GLY A 201 26.31 -13.89 6.47
N GLU A 202 26.94 -13.98 7.64
CA GLU A 202 26.45 -13.30 8.86
C GLU A 202 26.63 -11.78 8.83
N SER A 203 27.37 -11.20 7.86
CA SER A 203 27.59 -9.76 7.79
C SER A 203 26.49 -9.05 7.00
N TYR A 204 26.08 -7.85 7.45
CA TYR A 204 25.15 -7.00 6.70
C TYR A 204 25.65 -6.69 5.28
N ARG A 205 26.98 -6.64 5.10
CA ARG A 205 27.59 -6.42 3.80
C ARG A 205 27.30 -7.57 2.82
N SER A 206 27.37 -8.84 3.26
CA SER A 206 27.05 -9.99 2.41
C SER A 206 25.56 -9.99 2.00
N PHE A 207 24.68 -9.52 2.88
CA PHE A 207 23.28 -9.31 2.53
C PHE A 207 23.13 -8.24 1.44
N LEU A 208 23.78 -7.09 1.56
CA LEU A 208 23.73 -6.03 0.52
C LEU A 208 24.29 -6.49 -0.82
N GLU A 209 25.38 -7.27 -0.81
CA GLU A 209 25.99 -7.83 -2.01
C GLU A 209 25.09 -8.88 -2.67
N SER A 210 24.21 -9.55 -1.91
CA SER A 210 23.23 -10.51 -2.44
C SER A 210 22.02 -9.85 -3.12
N ARG A 211 21.85 -8.55 -2.96
CA ARG A 211 20.74 -7.73 -3.50
C ARG A 211 21.31 -6.50 -4.20
N PRO A 212 21.95 -6.64 -5.38
CA PRO A 212 22.56 -5.51 -6.08
C PRO A 212 21.48 -4.52 -6.54
N LYS A 213 21.75 -3.22 -6.40
CA LYS A 213 20.85 -2.13 -6.84
C LYS A 213 20.41 -2.26 -8.30
N LYS A 214 21.24 -2.90 -9.14
CA LYS A 214 20.93 -3.17 -10.53
C LYS A 214 19.61 -3.90 -10.69
N TRP A 215 19.29 -4.85 -9.83
CA TRP A 215 18.04 -5.61 -9.91
C TRP A 215 16.81 -4.71 -9.78
N GLU A 216 16.83 -3.74 -8.85
CA GLU A 216 15.74 -2.79 -8.69
C GLU A 216 15.71 -1.80 -9.87
N ASN A 217 16.87 -1.28 -10.28
CA ASN A 217 16.96 -0.34 -11.39
C ASN A 217 16.44 -0.94 -12.71
N ASP A 218 16.85 -2.17 -13.04
CA ASP A 218 16.41 -2.87 -14.26
C ASP A 218 14.91 -3.16 -14.26
N ALA A 219 14.36 -3.56 -13.11
CA ALA A 219 12.91 -3.77 -12.97
C ALA A 219 12.13 -2.47 -13.13
N ILE A 220 12.64 -1.35 -12.62
CA ILE A 220 12.04 -0.03 -12.78
C ILE A 220 12.08 0.42 -14.25
N ASP A 221 13.23 0.24 -14.92
CA ASP A 221 13.37 0.58 -16.34
C ASP A 221 12.40 -0.24 -17.19
N MET A 222 12.26 -1.55 -16.91
CA MET A 222 11.24 -2.41 -17.54
C MET A 222 9.82 -1.88 -17.35
N MET A 223 9.48 -1.44 -16.13
CA MET A 223 8.14 -0.89 -15.86
C MET A 223 7.90 0.45 -16.56
N ILE A 224 8.93 1.28 -16.70
CA ILE A 224 8.86 2.54 -17.47
C ILE A 224 8.59 2.23 -18.95
N GLU A 225 9.32 1.26 -19.52
CA GLU A 225 9.10 0.81 -20.90
C GLU A 225 7.67 0.31 -21.11
N LEU A 226 7.18 -0.56 -20.23
CA LEU A 226 5.81 -1.09 -20.32
C LEU A 226 4.75 0.01 -20.17
N ALA A 227 4.99 1.01 -19.34
CA ALA A 227 4.09 2.16 -19.21
C ALA A 227 4.10 3.02 -20.48
N HIS A 228 5.24 3.19 -21.16
CA HIS A 228 5.32 3.85 -22.46
C HIS A 228 4.61 3.05 -23.55
N GLU A 229 4.84 1.74 -23.64
CA GLU A 229 4.12 0.85 -24.57
C GLU A 229 2.59 0.94 -24.38
N ALA A 230 2.12 0.96 -23.13
CA ALA A 230 0.70 1.14 -22.81
C ALA A 230 0.16 2.49 -23.30
N ARG A 231 0.91 3.56 -23.05
CA ARG A 231 0.56 4.92 -23.50
C ARG A 231 0.47 5.02 -25.02
N GLU A 232 1.37 4.36 -25.76
CA GLU A 232 1.31 4.30 -27.24
C GLU A 232 0.05 3.57 -27.74
N ARG A 233 -0.45 2.60 -26.99
CA ARG A 233 -1.75 1.94 -27.26
C ARG A 233 -2.97 2.77 -26.81
N GLY A 234 -2.76 3.94 -26.20
CA GLY A 234 -3.83 4.78 -25.66
C GLY A 234 -4.34 4.36 -24.28
N GLU A 235 -3.67 3.44 -23.62
CA GLU A 235 -3.98 2.97 -22.27
C GLU A 235 -3.40 3.94 -21.23
N LYS A 236 -4.12 4.06 -20.09
CA LYS A 236 -3.66 4.88 -18.95
C LYS A 236 -3.35 3.98 -17.77
N ILE A 237 -2.08 3.89 -17.40
CA ILE A 237 -1.65 3.11 -16.24
C ILE A 237 -0.94 4.02 -15.22
N LYS A 238 -1.25 3.83 -13.94
CA LYS A 238 -0.58 4.46 -12.81
C LYS A 238 0.34 3.42 -12.18
N VAL A 239 1.63 3.49 -12.45
CA VAL A 239 2.61 2.59 -11.83
C VAL A 239 3.12 3.18 -10.52
N HIS A 240 3.16 2.36 -9.49
CA HIS A 240 3.73 2.70 -8.18
C HIS A 240 4.82 1.69 -7.81
N ILE A 241 6.07 2.12 -7.80
CA ILE A 241 7.18 1.33 -7.25
C ILE A 241 7.09 1.42 -5.73
N VAL A 242 6.78 0.31 -5.07
CA VAL A 242 6.70 0.28 -3.61
C VAL A 242 8.10 0.23 -3.00
N HIS A 243 8.25 0.75 -1.78
CA HIS A 243 9.49 0.71 -0.97
C HIS A 243 10.78 0.91 -1.78
N LEU A 244 10.79 1.87 -2.75
CA LEU A 244 11.95 2.23 -3.57
C LEU A 244 13.20 2.43 -2.70
N SER A 245 14.24 1.63 -2.95
CA SER A 245 15.47 1.59 -2.15
C SER A 245 16.66 2.20 -2.87
N SER A 246 16.72 2.08 -4.21
CA SER A 246 17.80 2.64 -5.02
C SER A 246 17.54 4.10 -5.41
N ALA A 247 18.30 5.03 -4.85
CA ALA A 247 18.26 6.42 -5.27
C ALA A 247 18.70 6.65 -6.73
N GLU A 248 19.40 5.69 -7.32
CA GLU A 248 19.89 5.73 -8.70
C GLU A 248 18.74 5.68 -9.72
N ALA A 249 17.59 5.09 -9.36
CA ALA A 249 16.40 5.03 -10.21
C ALA A 249 15.60 6.35 -10.25
N ILE A 250 15.78 7.25 -9.27
CA ILE A 250 14.98 8.49 -9.16
C ILE A 250 15.01 9.33 -10.45
N PRO A 251 16.17 9.57 -11.11
CA PRO A 251 16.18 10.35 -12.35
C PRO A 251 15.37 9.72 -13.49
N ALA A 252 15.35 8.38 -13.59
CA ALA A 252 14.55 7.69 -14.60
C ALA A 252 13.04 7.83 -14.32
N ILE A 253 12.63 7.66 -13.06
CA ILE A 253 11.23 7.83 -12.62
C ILE A 253 10.76 9.28 -12.86
N VAL A 254 11.60 10.28 -12.55
CA VAL A 254 11.25 11.69 -12.77
C VAL A 254 11.07 12.01 -14.26
N ARG A 255 11.88 11.42 -15.14
CA ARG A 255 11.72 11.61 -16.60
C ARG A 255 10.47 10.91 -17.15
N ALA A 256 10.04 9.82 -16.54
CA ALA A 256 8.87 9.03 -16.98
C ALA A 256 7.51 9.64 -16.56
N ARG A 257 7.50 10.58 -15.62
CA ARG A 257 6.30 11.32 -15.16
C ARG A 257 5.87 12.37 -16.17
#